data_092c341f51ad36903c931064babc8b0f
#
_entry.id   092c341f51ad36903c931064babc8b0f
#
_cell.length_a   1.000
_cell.length_b   1.000
_cell.length_c   1.000
_cell.angle_alpha   90.00
_cell.angle_beta   90.00
_cell.angle_gamma   90.00
#
_symmetry.space_group_name_H-M   'P 1'
#
loop_
_entity.id
_entity.type
_entity.pdbx_description
1 polymer ?
#
loop_
_entity_poly.entity_id
_entity_poly.type
_entity_poly.pdbx_seq_one_letter_code
_entity_poly.pdbx_strand_id
1 'polypeptide(L)'
;MSTRHWRLEEDRKIATLTLDVDGASANVLSQAVLDEFDKLLTDLAEKTLDGLIIRSAKNSFIVGADINEFRTITDSARAADLAHGGQHIFDRLAQLPFPTVAAIHGNCLGGGVELALACTYRVAREDEGTRLGLSEVKLGIHPGFGGTVRLPPLVGDLTALNLMLTGRSVSSRQARAMGLVDEIVPERHLLHAAQAMITKHPKPRRAKWWQRIPAWTPLRTLVVKLLTRSVRAKANPDHYPAPYRILELWRTHASQEEEARSLGEMLVGRTSRNLVNVFLLGEELKRRGKKHAHNIERVHVVGAGAMGADIAIWAALRGFQVTLQDRSPEILARAMQRAYGF
;
A
#
# COMPACT_ATOMS: atom_id res chain seq x y z
N MET A 1 -11.47 -19.44 -17.98
CA MET A 1 -11.03 -18.44 -18.98
C MET A 1 -9.70 -17.88 -18.51
N SER A 2 -8.72 -17.69 -19.37
CA SER A 2 -7.42 -17.13 -18.99
C SER A 2 -7.10 -16.00 -19.96
N THR A 3 -6.77 -14.85 -19.40
CA THR A 3 -6.16 -13.71 -20.13
C THR A 3 -4.65 -13.74 -19.91
N ARG A 4 -3.94 -12.69 -20.32
CA ARG A 4 -2.48 -12.63 -20.14
C ARG A 4 -2.08 -12.57 -18.65
N HIS A 5 -2.87 -11.82 -17.83
CA HIS A 5 -2.52 -11.52 -16.44
C HIS A 5 -3.50 -12.12 -15.44
N TRP A 6 -4.71 -12.46 -15.87
CA TRP A 6 -5.76 -12.98 -15.01
C TRP A 6 -6.20 -14.39 -15.43
N ARG A 7 -6.43 -15.24 -14.44
CA ARG A 7 -7.02 -16.57 -14.62
C ARG A 7 -8.34 -16.66 -13.85
N LEU A 8 -9.42 -16.95 -14.58
CA LEU A 8 -10.76 -17.17 -14.02
C LEU A 8 -11.03 -18.66 -13.95
N GLU A 9 -11.35 -19.15 -12.77
CA GLU A 9 -11.78 -20.52 -12.48
C GLU A 9 -13.14 -20.45 -11.78
N GLU A 10 -14.02 -21.40 -12.07
CA GLU A 10 -15.35 -21.49 -11.46
C GLU A 10 -15.54 -22.87 -10.85
N ASP A 11 -15.92 -22.91 -9.58
CA ASP A 11 -16.30 -24.13 -8.87
C ASP A 11 -17.60 -23.87 -8.09
N ARG A 12 -18.64 -24.69 -8.34
CA ARG A 12 -19.94 -24.65 -7.62
C ARG A 12 -20.48 -23.22 -7.46
N LYS A 13 -20.55 -22.45 -8.55
CA LYS A 13 -21.01 -21.05 -8.61
C LYS A 13 -20.17 -20.04 -7.84
N ILE A 14 -18.99 -20.41 -7.38
CA ILE A 14 -18.03 -19.47 -6.85
C ILE A 14 -16.93 -19.29 -7.90
N ALA A 15 -16.78 -18.06 -8.38
CA ALA A 15 -15.68 -17.69 -9.24
C ALA A 15 -14.42 -17.36 -8.43
N THR A 16 -13.27 -17.81 -8.92
CA THR A 16 -11.95 -17.42 -8.36
C THR A 16 -11.15 -16.74 -9.45
N LEU A 17 -10.82 -15.49 -9.24
CA LEU A 17 -10.01 -14.69 -10.13
C LEU A 17 -8.59 -14.56 -9.56
N THR A 18 -7.63 -15.16 -10.23
CA THR A 18 -6.23 -15.20 -9.80
C THR A 18 -5.41 -14.26 -10.66
N LEU A 19 -4.79 -13.25 -10.03
CA LEU A 19 -3.83 -12.36 -10.69
C LEU A 19 -2.44 -12.97 -10.70
N ASP A 20 -1.83 -13.03 -11.89
CA ASP A 20 -0.47 -13.49 -12.13
C ASP A 20 0.17 -12.65 -13.24
N VAL A 21 0.71 -11.49 -12.87
CA VAL A 21 1.30 -10.56 -13.85
C VAL A 21 2.47 -11.22 -14.53
N ASP A 22 2.35 -11.42 -15.85
CA ASP A 22 3.34 -12.08 -16.68
C ASP A 22 4.72 -11.41 -16.59
N GLY A 23 5.76 -12.21 -16.41
CA GLY A 23 7.14 -11.76 -16.34
C GLY A 23 7.53 -10.96 -15.09
N ALA A 24 6.60 -10.70 -14.16
CA ALA A 24 6.85 -9.92 -12.95
C ALA A 24 7.02 -10.80 -11.70
N SER A 25 7.86 -10.37 -10.76
CA SER A 25 8.06 -11.05 -9.47
C SER A 25 6.94 -10.72 -8.45
N ALA A 26 6.20 -9.65 -8.67
CA ALA A 26 5.08 -9.21 -7.85
C ALA A 26 3.95 -8.67 -8.74
N ASN A 27 2.72 -8.73 -8.26
CA ASN A 27 1.57 -8.18 -8.95
C ASN A 27 1.47 -6.67 -8.73
N VAL A 28 1.38 -5.92 -9.83
CA VAL A 28 1.10 -4.49 -9.87
C VAL A 28 -0.13 -4.23 -10.74
N LEU A 29 -0.84 -3.16 -10.47
CA LEU A 29 -1.96 -2.69 -11.27
C LEU A 29 -1.45 -1.74 -12.35
N SER A 30 -1.03 -2.31 -13.49
CA SER A 30 -0.78 -1.56 -14.72
C SER A 30 -2.08 -1.32 -15.47
N GLN A 31 -2.06 -0.41 -16.45
CA GLN A 31 -3.24 -0.16 -17.30
C GLN A 31 -3.70 -1.45 -17.98
N ALA A 32 -2.77 -2.27 -18.50
CA ALA A 32 -3.11 -3.55 -19.13
C ALA A 32 -3.81 -4.53 -18.16
N VAL A 33 -3.36 -4.60 -16.89
CA VAL A 33 -3.99 -5.43 -15.86
C VAL A 33 -5.39 -4.93 -15.53
N LEU A 34 -5.59 -3.61 -15.47
CA LEU A 34 -6.88 -2.98 -15.20
C LEU A 34 -7.85 -3.17 -16.36
N ASP A 35 -7.39 -3.02 -17.61
CA ASP A 35 -8.21 -3.22 -18.82
C ASP A 35 -8.71 -4.67 -18.96
N GLU A 36 -7.84 -5.65 -18.62
CA GLU A 36 -8.24 -7.06 -18.58
C GLU A 36 -9.25 -7.33 -17.46
N PHE A 37 -9.01 -6.72 -16.29
CA PHE A 37 -9.92 -6.85 -15.15
C PHE A 37 -11.30 -6.28 -15.45
N ASP A 38 -11.36 -5.12 -16.11
CA ASP A 38 -12.62 -4.48 -16.51
C ASP A 38 -13.47 -5.35 -17.45
N LYS A 39 -12.82 -5.98 -18.43
CA LYS A 39 -13.49 -6.94 -19.34
C LYS A 39 -14.02 -8.14 -18.56
N LEU A 40 -13.23 -8.70 -17.65
CA LEU A 40 -13.67 -9.84 -16.82
C LEU A 40 -14.83 -9.46 -15.89
N LEU A 41 -14.87 -8.24 -15.36
CA LEU A 41 -16.01 -7.76 -14.57
C LEU A 41 -17.28 -7.65 -15.41
N THR A 42 -17.18 -7.29 -16.71
CA THR A 42 -18.33 -7.31 -17.63
C THR A 42 -18.89 -8.70 -17.77
N ASP A 43 -18.04 -9.68 -18.08
CA ASP A 43 -18.44 -11.08 -18.23
C ASP A 43 -19.02 -11.67 -16.93
N LEU A 44 -18.43 -11.31 -15.78
CA LEU A 44 -18.86 -11.78 -14.46
C LEU A 44 -20.23 -11.20 -14.06
N ALA A 45 -20.51 -9.95 -14.41
CA ALA A 45 -21.77 -9.30 -14.06
C ALA A 45 -23.00 -9.97 -14.72
N GLU A 46 -22.81 -10.64 -15.86
CA GLU A 46 -23.86 -11.36 -16.60
C GLU A 46 -24.07 -12.79 -16.07
N LYS A 47 -23.18 -13.29 -15.20
CA LYS A 47 -23.23 -14.65 -14.67
C LYS A 47 -24.07 -14.76 -13.40
N THR A 48 -24.69 -15.91 -13.23
CA THR A 48 -25.38 -16.28 -11.97
C THR A 48 -24.40 -17.00 -11.06
N LEU A 49 -23.69 -16.22 -10.23
CA LEU A 49 -22.72 -16.72 -9.28
C LEU A 49 -23.17 -16.47 -7.83
N ASP A 50 -22.68 -17.30 -6.91
CA ASP A 50 -22.87 -17.10 -5.47
C ASP A 50 -21.82 -16.13 -4.90
N GLY A 51 -20.68 -15.93 -5.59
CA GLY A 51 -19.64 -14.99 -5.19
C GLY A 51 -18.37 -15.06 -6.01
N LEU A 52 -17.48 -14.08 -5.77
CA LEU A 52 -16.17 -13.94 -6.41
C LEU A 52 -15.07 -13.88 -5.35
N ILE A 53 -14.01 -14.68 -5.53
CA ILE A 53 -12.77 -14.59 -4.76
C ILE A 53 -11.68 -14.01 -5.66
N ILE A 54 -11.02 -12.96 -5.19
CA ILE A 54 -9.84 -12.38 -5.85
C ILE A 54 -8.60 -12.76 -5.06
N ARG A 55 -7.61 -13.36 -5.73
CA ARG A 55 -6.35 -13.81 -5.14
C ARG A 55 -5.16 -13.52 -6.04
N SER A 56 -3.97 -13.78 -5.52
CA SER A 56 -2.70 -13.67 -6.25
C SER A 56 -2.04 -15.05 -6.40
N ALA A 57 -1.35 -15.28 -7.51
CA ALA A 57 -0.46 -16.43 -7.70
C ALA A 57 0.98 -16.16 -7.24
N LYS A 58 1.33 -14.91 -6.91
CA LYS A 58 2.67 -14.49 -6.45
C LYS A 58 2.80 -14.61 -4.93
N ASN A 59 3.99 -14.33 -4.39
CA ASN A 59 4.25 -14.32 -2.94
C ASN A 59 3.61 -13.14 -2.19
N SER A 60 3.04 -12.19 -2.91
CA SER A 60 2.31 -11.03 -2.39
C SER A 60 0.98 -10.89 -3.11
N PHE A 61 0.01 -10.26 -2.47
CA PHE A 61 -1.29 -10.02 -3.08
C PHE A 61 -1.14 -9.05 -4.25
N ILE A 62 -1.17 -7.75 -4.00
CA ILE A 62 -0.95 -6.68 -5.00
C ILE A 62 -0.17 -5.57 -4.31
N VAL A 63 0.94 -5.12 -4.90
CA VAL A 63 1.86 -4.18 -4.26
C VAL A 63 1.68 -2.72 -4.72
N GLY A 64 0.57 -2.41 -5.35
CA GLY A 64 0.18 -1.08 -5.78
C GLY A 64 0.06 -0.94 -7.29
N ALA A 65 -0.07 0.30 -7.76
CA ALA A 65 -0.03 0.63 -9.17
C ALA A 65 1.39 0.48 -9.75
N ASP A 66 1.51 0.36 -11.08
CA ASP A 66 2.82 0.31 -11.71
C ASP A 66 3.48 1.70 -11.71
N ILE A 67 4.46 1.86 -10.83
CA ILE A 67 5.21 3.12 -10.67
C ILE A 67 5.97 3.50 -11.94
N ASN A 68 6.31 2.55 -12.82
CA ASN A 68 6.98 2.86 -14.09
C ASN A 68 6.07 3.64 -15.02
N GLU A 69 4.76 3.39 -15.01
CA GLU A 69 3.79 4.16 -15.78
C GLU A 69 3.72 5.62 -15.31
N PHE A 70 3.92 5.90 -14.02
CA PHE A 70 3.92 7.26 -13.48
C PHE A 70 4.97 8.18 -14.12
N ARG A 71 6.11 7.62 -14.54
CA ARG A 71 7.19 8.38 -15.16
C ARG A 71 6.82 8.94 -16.54
N THR A 72 5.91 8.29 -17.23
CA THR A 72 5.50 8.67 -18.59
C THR A 72 4.41 9.72 -18.60
N ILE A 73 3.74 9.94 -17.46
CA ILE A 73 2.62 10.86 -17.32
C ILE A 73 3.17 12.26 -17.05
N THR A 74 2.94 13.19 -17.97
CA THR A 74 3.38 14.58 -17.88
C THR A 74 2.23 15.58 -17.77
N ASP A 75 1.01 15.13 -18.07
CA ASP A 75 -0.21 15.91 -18.04
C ASP A 75 -1.10 15.50 -16.85
N SER A 76 -1.53 16.49 -16.08
CA SER A 76 -2.34 16.27 -14.87
C SER A 76 -3.77 15.81 -15.20
N ALA A 77 -4.35 16.26 -16.31
CA ALA A 77 -5.68 15.83 -16.74
C ALA A 77 -5.65 14.35 -17.11
N ARG A 78 -4.66 13.93 -17.91
CA ARG A 78 -4.46 12.52 -18.23
C ARG A 78 -4.23 11.65 -17.00
N ALA A 79 -3.45 12.14 -16.02
CA ALA A 79 -3.25 11.43 -14.76
C ALA A 79 -4.54 11.28 -13.97
N ALA A 80 -5.38 12.32 -13.95
CA ALA A 80 -6.70 12.28 -13.33
C ALA A 80 -7.65 11.30 -14.05
N ASP A 81 -7.65 11.29 -15.38
CA ASP A 81 -8.46 10.35 -16.18
C ASP A 81 -8.08 8.89 -15.90
N LEU A 82 -6.79 8.58 -15.80
CA LEU A 82 -6.31 7.23 -15.45
C LEU A 82 -6.75 6.83 -14.03
N ALA A 83 -6.67 7.76 -13.07
CA ALA A 83 -7.16 7.52 -11.72
C ALA A 83 -8.66 7.28 -11.69
N HIS A 84 -9.42 8.08 -12.42
CA HIS A 84 -10.87 7.95 -12.56
C HIS A 84 -11.25 6.62 -13.23
N GLY A 85 -10.51 6.18 -14.25
CA GLY A 85 -10.67 4.86 -14.86
C GLY A 85 -10.51 3.74 -13.84
N GLY A 86 -9.46 3.79 -13.02
CA GLY A 86 -9.24 2.82 -11.93
C GLY A 86 -10.35 2.85 -10.87
N GLN A 87 -10.82 4.04 -10.49
CA GLN A 87 -11.98 4.19 -9.57
C GLN A 87 -13.24 3.55 -10.14
N HIS A 88 -13.52 3.79 -11.43
CA HIS A 88 -14.68 3.23 -12.12
C HIS A 88 -14.64 1.69 -12.13
N ILE A 89 -13.49 1.10 -12.43
CA ILE A 89 -13.31 -0.36 -12.39
C ILE A 89 -13.59 -0.92 -10.98
N PHE A 90 -13.09 -0.24 -9.94
CA PHE A 90 -13.32 -0.67 -8.56
C PHE A 90 -14.77 -0.41 -8.09
N ASP A 91 -15.45 0.59 -8.63
CA ASP A 91 -16.88 0.79 -8.40
C ASP A 91 -17.71 -0.33 -9.04
N ARG A 92 -17.34 -0.77 -10.24
CA ARG A 92 -17.97 -1.93 -10.90
C ARG A 92 -17.77 -3.21 -10.10
N LEU A 93 -16.56 -3.45 -9.56
CA LEU A 93 -16.31 -4.57 -8.64
C LEU A 93 -17.22 -4.51 -7.41
N ALA A 94 -17.36 -3.32 -6.80
CA ALA A 94 -18.19 -3.13 -5.62
C ALA A 94 -19.70 -3.27 -5.89
N GLN A 95 -20.12 -3.10 -7.15
CA GLN A 95 -21.52 -3.17 -7.61
C GLN A 95 -21.92 -4.55 -8.17
N LEU A 96 -21.01 -5.53 -8.19
CA LEU A 96 -21.37 -6.89 -8.62
C LEU A 96 -22.56 -7.42 -7.80
N PRO A 97 -23.49 -8.15 -8.43
CA PRO A 97 -24.73 -8.59 -7.78
C PRO A 97 -24.54 -9.70 -6.73
N PHE A 98 -23.31 -10.11 -6.48
CA PHE A 98 -22.92 -11.13 -5.52
C PHE A 98 -21.72 -10.66 -4.69
N PRO A 99 -21.48 -11.25 -3.50
CA PRO A 99 -20.38 -10.87 -2.64
C PRO A 99 -19.02 -11.16 -3.26
N THR A 100 -18.07 -10.27 -3.00
CA THR A 100 -16.69 -10.38 -3.46
C THR A 100 -15.75 -10.45 -2.26
N VAL A 101 -14.69 -11.28 -2.35
CA VAL A 101 -13.73 -11.50 -1.26
C VAL A 101 -12.31 -11.32 -1.76
N ALA A 102 -11.57 -10.41 -1.16
CA ALA A 102 -10.12 -10.35 -1.33
C ALA A 102 -9.43 -11.36 -0.40
N ALA A 103 -8.77 -12.38 -0.97
CA ALA A 103 -7.97 -13.36 -0.25
C ALA A 103 -6.50 -12.92 -0.23
N ILE A 104 -6.10 -12.25 0.84
CA ILE A 104 -4.87 -11.46 0.96
C ILE A 104 -3.76 -12.28 1.62
N HIS A 105 -2.58 -12.32 1.00
CA HIS A 105 -1.35 -12.84 1.59
C HIS A 105 -0.14 -12.00 1.18
N GLY A 106 0.92 -12.02 1.98
CA GLY A 106 2.11 -11.19 1.75
C GLY A 106 1.77 -9.69 1.74
N ASN A 107 2.40 -8.94 0.87
CA ASN A 107 2.18 -7.50 0.79
C ASN A 107 0.89 -7.17 0.00
N CYS A 108 0.05 -6.32 0.60
CA CYS A 108 -1.11 -5.70 -0.02
C CYS A 108 -0.97 -4.18 0.19
N LEU A 109 -0.49 -3.48 -0.83
CA LEU A 109 -0.07 -2.08 -0.69
C LEU A 109 -0.76 -1.20 -1.74
N GLY A 110 -1.01 0.08 -1.37
CA GLY A 110 -1.55 1.08 -2.28
C GLY A 110 -2.82 0.63 -2.99
N GLY A 111 -2.83 0.69 -4.32
CA GLY A 111 -3.94 0.22 -5.16
C GLY A 111 -4.40 -1.21 -4.86
N GLY A 112 -3.52 -2.08 -4.32
CA GLY A 112 -3.91 -3.41 -3.85
C GLY A 112 -4.83 -3.36 -2.63
N VAL A 113 -4.60 -2.42 -1.69
CA VAL A 113 -5.55 -2.15 -0.60
C VAL A 113 -6.83 -1.54 -1.16
N GLU A 114 -6.74 -0.61 -2.12
CA GLU A 114 -7.91 0.05 -2.71
C GLU A 114 -8.83 -0.96 -3.44
N LEU A 115 -8.25 -1.93 -4.18
CA LEU A 115 -8.99 -3.05 -4.74
C LEU A 115 -9.66 -3.89 -3.63
N ALA A 116 -8.93 -4.23 -2.56
CA ALA A 116 -9.47 -4.97 -1.43
C ALA A 116 -10.60 -4.20 -0.70
N LEU A 117 -10.53 -2.86 -0.65
CA LEU A 117 -11.59 -2.00 -0.12
C LEU A 117 -12.84 -1.98 -1.00
N ALA A 118 -12.72 -2.25 -2.29
CA ALA A 118 -13.84 -2.40 -3.20
C ALA A 118 -14.54 -3.77 -3.08
N CYS A 119 -13.88 -4.78 -2.51
CA CYS A 119 -14.49 -6.07 -2.22
C CYS A 119 -15.45 -5.98 -1.02
N THR A 120 -16.48 -6.84 -1.01
CA THR A 120 -17.42 -6.98 0.11
C THR A 120 -16.68 -7.40 1.39
N TYR A 121 -15.79 -8.39 1.28
CA TYR A 121 -15.01 -8.94 2.39
C TYR A 121 -13.52 -9.01 2.08
N ARG A 122 -12.71 -9.07 3.14
CA ARG A 122 -11.25 -9.17 3.12
C ARG A 122 -10.83 -10.23 4.12
N VAL A 123 -10.23 -11.32 3.62
CA VAL A 123 -9.65 -12.38 4.45
C VAL A 123 -8.14 -12.33 4.26
N ALA A 124 -7.37 -12.31 5.33
CA ALA A 124 -5.91 -12.20 5.25
C ALA A 124 -5.21 -13.39 5.89
N ARG A 125 -4.05 -13.75 5.33
CA ARG A 125 -3.19 -14.76 5.93
C ARG A 125 -2.60 -14.23 7.23
N GLU A 126 -2.67 -15.07 8.28
CA GLU A 126 -2.07 -14.79 9.57
C GLU A 126 -0.61 -15.26 9.58
N ASP A 127 0.30 -14.36 9.27
CA ASP A 127 1.75 -14.53 9.36
C ASP A 127 2.46 -13.19 9.55
N GLU A 128 3.79 -13.24 9.73
CA GLU A 128 4.60 -12.03 9.87
C GLU A 128 4.84 -11.30 8.54
N GLY A 129 4.73 -12.01 7.42
CA GLY A 129 4.97 -11.48 6.08
C GLY A 129 3.78 -10.75 5.48
N THR A 130 2.57 -10.95 6.02
CA THR A 130 1.36 -10.29 5.51
C THR A 130 1.26 -8.86 6.05
N ARG A 131 1.37 -7.89 5.14
CA ARG A 131 1.37 -6.46 5.43
C ARG A 131 0.40 -5.72 4.54
N LEU A 132 -0.43 -4.87 5.13
CA LEU A 132 -1.39 -4.03 4.43
C LEU A 132 -1.09 -2.56 4.69
N GLY A 133 -1.18 -1.70 3.66
CA GLY A 133 -0.96 -0.26 3.86
C GLY A 133 -1.17 0.57 2.61
N LEU A 134 -1.49 1.84 2.82
CA LEU A 134 -1.57 2.86 1.78
C LEU A 134 -0.27 3.67 1.82
N SER A 135 0.68 3.33 0.96
CA SER A 135 2.06 3.84 0.99
C SER A 135 2.31 5.01 0.03
N GLU A 136 1.31 5.50 -0.63
CA GLU A 136 1.34 6.52 -1.68
C GLU A 136 1.99 7.82 -1.21
N VAL A 137 1.78 8.20 0.04
CA VAL A 137 2.39 9.40 0.64
C VAL A 137 3.91 9.40 0.58
N LYS A 138 4.55 8.22 0.58
CA LYS A 138 6.01 8.05 0.43
C LYS A 138 6.50 8.37 -0.99
N LEU A 139 5.60 8.35 -1.97
CA LEU A 139 5.84 8.74 -3.35
C LEU A 139 5.38 10.18 -3.64
N GLY A 140 4.99 10.92 -2.58
CA GLY A 140 4.54 12.31 -2.70
C GLY A 140 3.14 12.47 -3.31
N ILE A 141 2.32 11.42 -3.27
CA ILE A 141 0.93 11.39 -3.71
C ILE A 141 0.02 10.86 -2.59
N HIS A 142 -1.28 10.82 -2.83
CA HIS A 142 -2.25 10.15 -1.95
C HIS A 142 -2.89 8.96 -2.68
N PRO A 143 -3.67 8.08 -2.00
CA PRO A 143 -4.48 7.06 -2.66
C PRO A 143 -5.39 7.69 -3.72
N GLY A 144 -5.56 7.03 -4.86
CA GLY A 144 -6.25 7.61 -6.01
C GLY A 144 -7.29 6.71 -6.67
N PHE A 145 -7.43 5.47 -6.22
CA PHE A 145 -8.45 4.54 -6.73
C PHE A 145 -9.64 4.38 -5.76
N GLY A 146 -9.94 5.45 -5.02
CA GLY A 146 -11.05 5.52 -4.07
C GLY A 146 -10.65 5.24 -2.61
N GLY A 147 -9.36 5.13 -2.30
CA GLY A 147 -8.89 4.82 -0.96
C GLY A 147 -9.24 5.87 0.08
N THR A 148 -9.20 7.16 -0.28
CA THR A 148 -9.55 8.26 0.64
C THR A 148 -11.04 8.25 0.98
N VAL A 149 -11.87 7.71 0.10
CA VAL A 149 -13.34 7.66 0.24
C VAL A 149 -13.77 6.35 0.93
N ARG A 150 -13.22 5.20 0.55
CA ARG A 150 -13.64 3.87 1.03
C ARG A 150 -13.06 3.49 2.39
N LEU A 151 -11.84 3.95 2.73
CA LEU A 151 -11.18 3.54 3.98
C LEU A 151 -11.85 4.11 5.24
N PRO A 152 -12.20 5.43 5.34
CA PRO A 152 -12.77 5.99 6.56
C PRO A 152 -14.10 5.35 7.00
N PRO A 153 -15.05 5.01 6.12
CA PRO A 153 -16.26 4.28 6.51
C PRO A 153 -16.01 2.87 7.09
N LEU A 154 -14.86 2.27 6.77
CA LEU A 154 -14.51 0.92 7.21
C LEU A 154 -13.80 0.90 8.57
N VAL A 155 -12.77 1.74 8.75
CA VAL A 155 -11.88 1.69 9.93
C VAL A 155 -12.03 2.89 10.87
N GLY A 156 -12.83 3.88 10.52
CA GLY A 156 -12.98 5.16 11.22
C GLY A 156 -11.99 6.23 10.74
N ASP A 157 -12.38 7.48 10.93
CA ASP A 157 -11.68 8.63 10.33
C ASP A 157 -10.23 8.78 10.78
N LEU A 158 -9.97 8.74 12.08
CA LEU A 158 -8.62 8.94 12.61
C LEU A 158 -7.67 7.78 12.26
N THR A 159 -8.19 6.54 12.23
CA THR A 159 -7.42 5.37 11.80
C THR A 159 -7.06 5.46 10.33
N ALA A 160 -8.03 5.83 9.49
CA ALA A 160 -7.82 6.02 8.06
C ALA A 160 -6.79 7.12 7.78
N LEU A 161 -6.95 8.30 8.41
CA LEU A 161 -5.99 9.40 8.29
C LEU A 161 -4.59 8.98 8.74
N ASN A 162 -4.45 8.26 9.87
CA ASN A 162 -3.16 7.79 10.33
C ASN A 162 -2.47 6.87 9.32
N LEU A 163 -3.20 5.93 8.71
CA LEU A 163 -2.65 5.03 7.69
C LEU A 163 -2.20 5.81 6.45
N MET A 164 -3.04 6.70 5.93
CA MET A 164 -2.74 7.48 4.73
C MET A 164 -1.62 8.52 4.95
N LEU A 165 -1.63 9.23 6.07
CA LEU A 165 -0.64 10.28 6.35
C LEU A 165 0.76 9.72 6.63
N THR A 166 0.85 8.52 7.22
CA THR A 166 2.13 7.90 7.54
C THR A 166 2.66 6.95 6.46
N GLY A 167 1.77 6.45 5.61
CA GLY A 167 2.11 5.43 4.62
C GLY A 167 2.65 4.14 5.24
N ARG A 168 2.39 3.91 6.54
CA ARG A 168 2.85 2.70 7.22
C ARG A 168 2.04 1.49 6.81
N SER A 169 2.70 0.35 6.75
CA SER A 169 2.01 -0.94 6.66
C SER A 169 1.74 -1.50 8.05
N VAL A 170 0.65 -2.24 8.18
CA VAL A 170 0.22 -2.92 9.39
C VAL A 170 0.21 -4.43 9.18
N SER A 171 0.45 -5.22 10.24
CA SER A 171 0.33 -6.68 10.17
C SER A 171 -1.12 -7.11 10.00
N SER A 172 -1.34 -8.37 9.56
CA SER A 172 -2.68 -8.95 9.47
C SER A 172 -3.47 -8.86 10.78
N ARG A 173 -2.81 -9.10 11.94
CA ARG A 173 -3.43 -8.94 13.27
C ARG A 173 -3.85 -7.50 13.55
N GLN A 174 -3.00 -6.52 13.25
CA GLN A 174 -3.34 -5.11 13.39
C GLN A 174 -4.47 -4.69 12.45
N ALA A 175 -4.43 -5.15 11.19
CA ALA A 175 -5.48 -4.92 10.21
C ALA A 175 -6.84 -5.48 10.67
N ARG A 176 -6.84 -6.69 11.27
CA ARG A 176 -8.04 -7.30 11.87
C ARG A 176 -8.56 -6.50 13.05
N ALA A 177 -7.68 -6.07 13.95
CA ALA A 177 -8.04 -5.30 15.14
C ALA A 177 -8.68 -3.94 14.80
N MET A 178 -8.17 -3.24 13.77
CA MET A 178 -8.73 -1.96 13.33
C MET A 178 -9.92 -2.09 12.38
N GLY A 179 -10.25 -3.30 11.92
CA GLY A 179 -11.39 -3.54 11.04
C GLY A 179 -11.08 -3.43 9.55
N LEU A 180 -9.80 -3.31 9.16
CA LEU A 180 -9.39 -3.27 7.76
C LEU A 180 -9.60 -4.62 7.05
N VAL A 181 -9.45 -5.74 7.78
CA VAL A 181 -9.80 -7.08 7.31
C VAL A 181 -10.88 -7.72 8.19
N ASP A 182 -11.67 -8.60 7.61
CA ASP A 182 -12.81 -9.24 8.26
C ASP A 182 -12.38 -10.47 9.06
N GLU A 183 -11.40 -11.23 8.56
CA GLU A 183 -10.88 -12.43 9.18
C GLU A 183 -9.39 -12.63 8.88
N ILE A 184 -8.67 -13.30 9.79
CA ILE A 184 -7.29 -13.75 9.60
C ILE A 184 -7.22 -15.25 9.86
N VAL A 185 -6.53 -15.98 8.99
CA VAL A 185 -6.43 -17.44 9.05
C VAL A 185 -5.05 -17.92 8.58
N PRO A 186 -4.59 -19.09 9.03
CA PRO A 186 -3.42 -19.74 8.44
C PRO A 186 -3.57 -19.94 6.93
N GLU A 187 -2.46 -19.95 6.20
CA GLU A 187 -2.44 -20.03 4.73
C GLU A 187 -3.31 -21.18 4.17
N ARG A 188 -3.20 -22.38 4.73
CA ARG A 188 -3.97 -23.55 4.31
C ARG A 188 -5.51 -23.36 4.36
N HIS A 189 -5.98 -22.39 5.13
CA HIS A 189 -7.41 -22.11 5.30
C HIS A 189 -7.88 -20.87 4.55
N LEU A 190 -6.98 -20.14 3.87
CA LEU A 190 -7.29 -18.83 3.27
C LEU A 190 -8.45 -18.90 2.26
N LEU A 191 -8.41 -19.84 1.33
CA LEU A 191 -9.47 -20.02 0.33
C LEU A 191 -10.78 -20.53 0.96
N HIS A 192 -10.69 -21.48 1.89
CA HIS A 192 -11.87 -21.98 2.60
C HIS A 192 -12.57 -20.88 3.41
N ALA A 193 -11.80 -20.01 4.08
CA ALA A 193 -12.35 -18.87 4.80
C ALA A 193 -12.99 -17.86 3.84
N ALA A 194 -12.38 -17.60 2.68
CA ALA A 194 -12.98 -16.76 1.66
C ALA A 194 -14.30 -17.33 1.11
N GLN A 195 -14.36 -18.63 0.84
CA GLN A 195 -15.61 -19.34 0.47
C GLN A 195 -16.66 -19.25 1.57
N ALA A 196 -16.25 -19.40 2.84
CA ALA A 196 -17.14 -19.29 3.99
C ALA A 196 -17.76 -17.88 4.11
N MET A 197 -17.01 -16.80 3.78
CA MET A 197 -17.56 -15.45 3.72
C MET A 197 -18.65 -15.32 2.67
N ILE A 198 -18.48 -15.95 1.51
CA ILE A 198 -19.50 -15.98 0.46
C ILE A 198 -20.75 -16.74 0.93
N THR A 199 -20.58 -17.93 1.48
CA THR A 199 -21.70 -18.80 1.86
C THR A 199 -22.49 -18.28 3.07
N LYS A 200 -21.78 -17.75 4.09
CA LYS A 200 -22.40 -17.28 5.34
C LYS A 200 -22.98 -15.88 5.26
N HIS A 201 -22.59 -15.08 4.27
CA HIS A 201 -23.01 -13.69 4.11
C HIS A 201 -23.02 -12.88 5.42
N PRO A 202 -21.92 -12.83 6.20
CA PRO A 202 -21.92 -12.05 7.41
C PRO A 202 -22.11 -10.57 7.08
N LYS A 203 -22.70 -9.82 8.00
CA LYS A 203 -22.87 -8.37 7.80
C LYS A 203 -21.51 -7.72 7.53
N PRO A 204 -21.34 -7.01 6.40
CA PRO A 204 -20.09 -6.32 6.07
C PRO A 204 -19.67 -5.36 7.18
N ARG A 205 -18.37 -5.33 7.47
CA ARG A 205 -17.83 -4.44 8.50
C ARG A 205 -18.03 -2.97 8.13
N ARG A 206 -18.27 -2.18 9.17
CA ARG A 206 -18.28 -0.71 9.09
C ARG A 206 -17.68 -0.15 10.38
N ALA A 207 -17.09 1.01 10.26
CA ALA A 207 -16.64 1.77 11.44
C ALA A 207 -17.82 2.02 12.39
N LYS A 208 -17.55 1.94 13.68
CA LYS A 208 -18.54 2.26 14.69
C LYS A 208 -18.87 3.75 14.63
N TRP A 209 -20.09 4.14 14.96
CA TRP A 209 -20.57 5.52 14.80
C TRP A 209 -19.66 6.56 15.49
N TRP A 210 -19.09 6.23 16.68
CA TRP A 210 -18.18 7.15 17.38
C TRP A 210 -16.83 7.33 16.68
N GLN A 211 -16.39 6.37 15.87
CA GLN A 211 -15.17 6.48 15.06
C GLN A 211 -15.35 7.44 13.87
N ARG A 212 -16.62 7.85 13.60
CA ARG A 212 -16.99 8.80 12.57
C ARG A 212 -17.30 10.20 13.12
N ILE A 213 -17.33 10.36 14.46
CA ILE A 213 -17.54 11.67 15.11
C ILE A 213 -16.52 12.73 14.65
N PRO A 214 -15.22 12.41 14.47
CA PRO A 214 -14.24 13.39 13.99
C PRO A 214 -14.60 14.04 12.66
N ALA A 215 -15.40 13.36 11.82
CA ALA A 215 -15.88 13.89 10.55
C ALA A 215 -17.09 14.86 10.69
N TRP A 216 -17.67 15.04 11.86
CA TRP A 216 -18.76 15.98 12.06
C TRP A 216 -18.27 17.42 12.10
N THR A 217 -18.98 18.31 11.42
CA THR A 217 -18.76 19.75 11.53
C THR A 217 -19.36 20.24 12.87
N PRO A 218 -18.66 21.03 13.70
CA PRO A 218 -17.37 21.74 13.49
C PRO A 218 -16.10 20.95 13.90
N LEU A 219 -16.23 19.74 14.49
CA LEU A 219 -15.09 18.97 15.01
C LEU A 219 -14.04 18.69 13.93
N ARG A 220 -14.47 18.45 12.71
CA ARG A 220 -13.59 18.23 11.57
C ARG A 220 -12.54 19.32 11.38
N THR A 221 -12.95 20.58 11.42
CA THR A 221 -12.04 21.72 11.28
C THR A 221 -10.98 21.73 12.39
N LEU A 222 -11.39 21.43 13.62
CA LEU A 222 -10.47 21.31 14.75
C LEU A 222 -9.49 20.16 14.57
N VAL A 223 -9.99 18.98 14.17
CA VAL A 223 -9.14 17.79 13.91
C VAL A 223 -8.12 18.10 12.81
N VAL A 224 -8.54 18.71 11.69
CA VAL A 224 -7.61 19.10 10.62
C VAL A 224 -6.56 20.08 11.14
N LYS A 225 -6.92 21.08 11.91
CA LYS A 225 -5.97 22.05 12.48
C LYS A 225 -4.93 21.37 13.37
N LEU A 226 -5.35 20.44 14.22
CA LEU A 226 -4.46 19.68 15.11
C LEU A 226 -3.52 18.75 14.31
N LEU A 227 -4.07 17.99 13.36
CA LEU A 227 -3.30 17.10 12.52
C LEU A 227 -2.33 17.87 11.61
N THR A 228 -2.76 18.99 11.02
CA THR A 228 -1.89 19.86 10.21
C THR A 228 -0.70 20.36 11.03
N ARG A 229 -0.90 20.75 12.29
CA ARG A 229 0.20 21.15 13.19
C ARG A 229 1.16 19.98 13.43
N SER A 230 0.64 18.78 13.67
CA SER A 230 1.47 17.57 13.86
C SER A 230 2.23 17.19 12.60
N VAL A 231 1.59 17.28 11.43
CA VAL A 231 2.22 17.02 10.12
C VAL A 231 3.31 18.05 9.85
N ARG A 232 3.04 19.35 10.10
CA ARG A 232 3.98 20.44 9.84
C ARG A 232 5.27 20.33 10.67
N ALA A 233 5.20 19.74 11.86
CA ALA A 233 6.38 19.46 12.68
C ALA A 233 7.31 18.38 12.06
N LYS A 234 6.80 17.56 11.12
CA LYS A 234 7.55 16.44 10.51
C LYS A 234 7.77 16.58 9.00
N ALA A 235 6.92 17.32 8.32
CA ALA A 235 6.93 17.46 6.88
C ALA A 235 6.65 18.91 6.49
N ASN A 236 7.61 19.57 5.85
CA ASN A 236 7.42 20.90 5.31
C ASN A 236 6.44 20.82 4.11
N PRO A 237 5.35 21.65 4.05
CA PRO A 237 4.38 21.62 2.96
C PRO A 237 5.01 21.89 1.58
N ASP A 238 6.06 22.70 1.50
CA ASP A 238 6.74 23.01 0.24
C ASP A 238 7.52 21.81 -0.33
N HIS A 239 7.92 20.88 0.55
CA HIS A 239 8.67 19.69 0.17
C HIS A 239 7.78 18.43 0.09
N TYR A 240 6.74 18.34 0.94
CA TYR A 240 5.86 17.18 1.06
C TYR A 240 4.39 17.60 1.09
N PRO A 241 3.79 17.97 -0.05
CA PRO A 241 2.40 18.44 -0.11
C PRO A 241 1.36 17.34 0.13
N ALA A 242 1.70 16.06 -0.11
CA ALA A 242 0.77 14.93 -0.05
C ALA A 242 -0.01 14.80 1.27
N PRO A 243 0.61 14.87 2.46
CA PRO A 243 -0.12 14.80 3.72
C PRO A 243 -1.17 15.91 3.87
N TYR A 244 -0.89 17.10 3.34
CA TYR A 244 -1.81 18.25 3.41
C TYR A 244 -2.99 18.06 2.46
N ARG A 245 -2.76 17.48 1.28
CA ARG A 245 -3.84 17.13 0.33
C ARG A 245 -4.74 16.05 0.90
N ILE A 246 -4.21 15.04 1.58
CA ILE A 246 -5.00 14.02 2.29
C ILE A 246 -5.92 14.67 3.33
N LEU A 247 -5.39 15.59 4.14
CA LEU A 247 -6.17 16.31 5.13
C LEU A 247 -7.26 17.19 4.49
N GLU A 248 -6.94 17.82 3.36
CA GLU A 248 -7.91 18.66 2.62
C GLU A 248 -9.04 17.82 2.03
N LEU A 249 -8.73 16.72 1.31
CA LEU A 249 -9.72 15.80 0.77
C LEU A 249 -10.66 15.27 1.86
N TRP A 250 -10.11 14.89 3.02
CA TRP A 250 -10.92 14.47 4.15
C TRP A 250 -11.75 15.63 4.72
N ARG A 251 -11.19 16.84 4.81
CA ARG A 251 -11.87 18.03 5.31
C ARG A 251 -13.10 18.41 4.48
N THR A 252 -12.98 18.34 3.16
CA THR A 252 -14.04 18.71 2.21
C THR A 252 -15.05 17.60 1.94
N HIS A 253 -14.85 16.38 2.46
CA HIS A 253 -15.58 15.19 2.01
C HIS A 253 -15.46 14.97 0.50
N ALA A 254 -14.25 15.13 -0.01
CA ALA A 254 -14.00 15.05 -1.42
C ALA A 254 -14.62 13.79 -2.04
N SER A 255 -15.20 13.98 -3.22
CA SER A 255 -15.67 12.89 -4.07
C SER A 255 -14.48 12.12 -4.68
N GLN A 256 -14.77 10.99 -5.30
CA GLN A 256 -13.74 10.26 -6.08
C GLN A 256 -13.20 11.11 -7.24
N GLU A 257 -14.03 11.91 -7.88
CA GLU A 257 -13.62 12.83 -8.94
C GLU A 257 -12.60 13.88 -8.44
N GLU A 258 -12.88 14.46 -7.25
CA GLU A 258 -11.95 15.40 -6.61
C GLU A 258 -10.66 14.70 -6.16
N GLU A 259 -10.74 13.44 -5.69
CA GLU A 259 -9.58 12.60 -5.40
C GLU A 259 -8.74 12.39 -6.67
N ALA A 260 -9.35 11.97 -7.80
CA ALA A 260 -8.66 11.74 -9.06
C ALA A 260 -7.96 12.99 -9.59
N ARG A 261 -8.66 14.13 -9.59
CA ARG A 261 -8.10 15.43 -10.00
C ARG A 261 -6.90 15.82 -9.13
N SER A 262 -7.05 15.73 -7.82
CA SER A 262 -5.98 16.02 -6.86
C SER A 262 -4.77 15.10 -7.06
N LEU A 263 -4.99 13.80 -7.29
CA LEU A 263 -3.92 12.86 -7.63
C LEU A 263 -3.19 13.28 -8.90
N GLY A 264 -3.93 13.65 -9.96
CA GLY A 264 -3.37 14.10 -11.22
C GLY A 264 -2.42 15.28 -11.06
N GLU A 265 -2.83 16.30 -10.30
CA GLU A 265 -2.00 17.47 -9.98
C GLU A 265 -0.71 17.06 -9.23
N MET A 266 -0.83 16.14 -8.27
CA MET A 266 0.30 15.71 -7.44
C MET A 266 1.28 14.83 -8.19
N LEU A 267 0.78 13.93 -9.04
CA LEU A 267 1.60 12.96 -9.77
C LEU A 267 2.59 13.67 -10.71
N VAL A 268 2.14 14.71 -11.40
CA VAL A 268 3.01 15.53 -12.28
C VAL A 268 3.87 16.52 -11.53
N GLY A 269 3.65 16.67 -10.22
CA GLY A 269 4.37 17.58 -9.34
C GLY A 269 5.86 17.20 -9.17
N ARG A 270 6.70 18.19 -8.91
CA ARG A 270 8.15 18.01 -8.71
C ARG A 270 8.47 17.03 -7.58
N THR A 271 7.73 17.10 -6.48
CA THR A 271 7.96 16.22 -5.31
C THR A 271 7.73 14.77 -5.67
N SER A 272 6.59 14.44 -6.29
CA SER A 272 6.28 13.06 -6.69
C SER A 272 7.31 12.51 -7.66
N ARG A 273 7.64 13.25 -8.71
CA ARG A 273 8.66 12.84 -9.70
C ARG A 273 10.01 12.53 -9.04
N ASN A 274 10.45 13.36 -8.11
CA ASN A 274 11.72 13.14 -7.39
C ASN A 274 11.64 11.91 -6.48
N LEU A 275 10.55 11.73 -5.72
CA LEU A 275 10.38 10.58 -4.83
C LEU A 275 10.24 9.26 -5.60
N VAL A 276 9.54 9.27 -6.73
CA VAL A 276 9.46 8.12 -7.65
C VAL A 276 10.86 7.76 -8.19
N ASN A 277 11.66 8.75 -8.60
CA ASN A 277 13.03 8.50 -9.05
C ASN A 277 13.90 7.91 -7.93
N VAL A 278 13.84 8.46 -6.71
CA VAL A 278 14.57 7.92 -5.56
C VAL A 278 14.15 6.48 -5.26
N PHE A 279 12.86 6.19 -5.31
CA PHE A 279 12.34 4.84 -5.13
C PHE A 279 12.91 3.87 -6.17
N LEU A 280 12.84 4.21 -7.46
CA LEU A 280 13.33 3.36 -8.55
C LEU A 280 14.85 3.16 -8.50
N LEU A 281 15.60 4.20 -8.16
CA LEU A 281 17.07 4.08 -7.94
C LEU A 281 17.37 3.14 -6.76
N GLY A 282 16.58 3.21 -5.69
CA GLY A 282 16.70 2.31 -4.54
C GLY A 282 16.43 0.85 -4.91
N GLU A 283 15.40 0.58 -5.71
CA GLU A 283 15.09 -0.78 -6.19
C GLU A 283 16.16 -1.30 -7.15
N GLU A 284 16.68 -0.46 -8.03
CA GLU A 284 17.80 -0.83 -8.92
C GLU A 284 19.07 -1.17 -8.12
N LEU A 285 19.38 -0.38 -7.09
CA LEU A 285 20.52 -0.66 -6.21
C LEU A 285 20.39 -2.01 -5.50
N LYS A 286 19.19 -2.31 -4.96
CA LYS A 286 18.90 -3.60 -4.35
C LYS A 286 19.03 -4.76 -5.33
N ARG A 287 18.56 -4.58 -6.57
CA ARG A 287 18.66 -5.57 -7.64
C ARG A 287 20.12 -5.88 -7.99
N ARG A 288 20.95 -4.84 -8.12
CA ARG A 288 22.41 -5.01 -8.36
C ARG A 288 23.08 -5.74 -7.20
N GLY A 289 22.77 -5.37 -5.96
CA GLY A 289 23.32 -6.04 -4.78
C GLY A 289 23.00 -7.53 -4.72
N LYS A 290 21.77 -7.94 -5.10
CA LYS A 290 21.38 -9.35 -5.15
C LYS A 290 22.14 -10.17 -6.21
N LYS A 291 22.48 -9.57 -7.36
CA LYS A 291 23.22 -10.24 -8.44
C LYS A 291 24.68 -10.55 -8.07
N HIS A 292 25.23 -9.78 -7.14
CA HIS A 292 26.62 -9.87 -6.70
C HIS A 292 26.72 -10.20 -5.21
N ALA A 293 25.77 -10.98 -4.69
CA ALA A 293 25.82 -11.44 -3.31
C ALA A 293 27.07 -12.30 -3.10
N HIS A 294 28.06 -11.76 -2.40
CA HIS A 294 29.22 -12.50 -1.91
C HIS A 294 28.98 -12.89 -0.46
N ASN A 295 29.55 -14.01 -0.05
CA ASN A 295 29.54 -14.41 1.35
C ASN A 295 30.59 -13.59 2.12
N ILE A 296 30.28 -12.32 2.41
CA ILE A 296 31.15 -11.42 3.16
C ILE A 296 30.81 -11.60 4.64
N GLU A 297 31.79 -11.97 5.43
CA GLU A 297 31.66 -12.15 6.88
C GLU A 297 32.34 -11.02 7.66
N ARG A 298 33.38 -10.40 7.07
CA ARG A 298 34.21 -9.41 7.72
C ARG A 298 34.24 -8.11 6.96
N VAL A 299 34.11 -7.01 7.67
CA VAL A 299 34.17 -5.64 7.14
C VAL A 299 35.25 -4.86 7.88
N HIS A 300 36.17 -4.27 7.15
CA HIS A 300 37.17 -3.34 7.71
C HIS A 300 36.83 -1.92 7.28
N VAL A 301 36.67 -1.02 8.24
CA VAL A 301 36.34 0.40 8.00
C VAL A 301 37.55 1.24 8.36
N VAL A 302 38.07 2.01 7.41
CA VAL A 302 39.17 2.95 7.61
C VAL A 302 38.61 4.35 7.74
N GLY A 303 38.88 4.99 8.88
CA GLY A 303 38.31 6.28 9.27
C GLY A 303 37.13 6.13 10.23
N ALA A 304 37.29 6.53 11.49
CA ALA A 304 36.27 6.44 12.54
C ALA A 304 35.53 7.76 12.77
N GLY A 305 35.57 8.69 11.80
CA GLY A 305 34.72 9.88 11.81
C GLY A 305 33.24 9.56 11.79
N ALA A 306 32.37 10.56 11.72
CA ALA A 306 30.91 10.37 11.79
C ALA A 306 30.39 9.31 10.81
N MET A 307 30.77 9.35 9.55
CA MET A 307 30.33 8.37 8.53
C MET A 307 30.94 6.98 8.75
N GLY A 308 32.26 6.88 9.02
CA GLY A 308 32.89 5.59 9.20
C GLY A 308 32.40 4.87 10.46
N ALA A 309 32.17 5.58 11.54
CA ALA A 309 31.54 5.06 12.74
C ALA A 309 30.13 4.50 12.43
N ASP A 310 29.28 5.23 11.72
CA ASP A 310 27.93 4.80 11.36
C ASP A 310 27.95 3.57 10.44
N ILE A 311 28.86 3.54 9.45
CA ILE A 311 29.03 2.36 8.57
C ILE A 311 29.46 1.13 9.39
N ALA A 312 30.42 1.27 10.31
CA ALA A 312 30.87 0.20 11.16
C ALA A 312 29.76 -0.33 12.08
N ILE A 313 29.01 0.58 12.72
CA ILE A 313 27.86 0.24 13.59
C ILE A 313 26.80 -0.50 12.77
N TRP A 314 26.41 0.00 11.62
CA TRP A 314 25.41 -0.64 10.76
C TRP A 314 25.85 -2.02 10.29
N ALA A 315 27.11 -2.17 9.90
CA ALA A 315 27.65 -3.49 9.49
C ALA A 315 27.60 -4.48 10.68
N ALA A 316 27.99 -4.06 11.88
CA ALA A 316 27.92 -4.89 13.08
C ALA A 316 26.49 -5.30 13.44
N LEU A 317 25.52 -4.36 13.38
CA LEU A 317 24.10 -4.65 13.60
C LEU A 317 23.52 -5.63 12.56
N ARG A 318 24.15 -5.74 11.38
CA ARG A 318 23.77 -6.71 10.33
C ARG A 318 24.49 -8.05 10.47
N GLY A 319 25.26 -8.26 11.53
CA GLY A 319 25.92 -9.52 11.84
C GLY A 319 27.31 -9.70 11.24
N PHE A 320 27.89 -8.66 10.62
CA PHE A 320 29.26 -8.72 10.14
C PHE A 320 30.27 -8.61 11.29
N GLN A 321 31.40 -9.29 11.18
CA GLN A 321 32.56 -9.02 12.02
C GLN A 321 33.22 -7.72 11.53
N VAL A 322 33.24 -6.68 12.37
CA VAL A 322 33.70 -5.36 11.95
C VAL A 322 34.97 -4.99 12.68
N THR A 323 35.95 -4.49 11.94
CA THR A 323 37.12 -3.79 12.48
C THR A 323 37.07 -2.34 12.04
N LEU A 324 37.36 -1.43 12.96
CA LEU A 324 37.38 0.03 12.72
C LEU A 324 38.77 0.57 13.02
N GLN A 325 39.36 1.30 12.06
CA GLN A 325 40.67 1.91 12.18
C GLN A 325 40.60 3.42 12.01
N ASP A 326 41.36 4.14 12.84
CA ASP A 326 41.61 5.57 12.68
C ASP A 326 43.03 5.92 13.16
N ARG A 327 43.51 7.12 12.79
CA ARG A 327 44.80 7.63 13.23
C ARG A 327 44.78 8.06 14.67
N SER A 328 43.63 8.50 15.19
CA SER A 328 43.45 9.05 16.54
C SER A 328 42.68 8.10 17.43
N PRO A 329 43.27 7.66 18.55
CA PRO A 329 42.56 6.88 19.57
C PRO A 329 41.31 7.57 20.12
N GLU A 330 41.35 8.93 20.21
CA GLU A 330 40.21 9.73 20.70
C GLU A 330 39.01 9.68 19.74
N ILE A 331 39.25 9.60 18.41
CA ILE A 331 38.18 9.44 17.42
C ILE A 331 37.59 8.03 17.53
N LEU A 332 38.43 6.99 17.69
CA LEU A 332 37.98 5.63 17.93
C LEU A 332 37.16 5.52 19.21
N ALA A 333 37.59 6.14 20.31
CA ALA A 333 36.85 6.15 21.57
C ALA A 333 35.45 6.77 21.41
N ARG A 334 35.33 7.89 20.69
CA ARG A 334 34.04 8.52 20.37
C ARG A 334 33.15 7.65 19.50
N ALA A 335 33.72 6.98 18.52
CA ALA A 335 32.97 6.03 17.67
C ALA A 335 32.43 4.85 18.49
N MET A 336 33.25 4.29 19.40
CA MET A 336 32.81 3.23 20.33
C MET A 336 31.74 3.70 21.30
N GLN A 337 31.89 4.88 21.90
CA GLN A 337 30.87 5.47 22.78
C GLN A 337 29.53 5.64 22.03
N ARG A 338 29.58 6.08 20.78
CA ARG A 338 28.39 6.20 19.92
C ARG A 338 27.75 4.84 19.65
N ALA A 339 28.56 3.79 19.43
CA ALA A 339 28.06 2.41 19.18
C ALA A 339 27.29 1.85 20.40
N TYR A 340 27.67 2.19 21.62
CA TYR A 340 26.94 1.77 22.84
C TYR A 340 25.59 2.46 23.00
N GLY A 341 25.29 3.51 22.26
CA GLY A 341 24.01 4.23 22.27
C GLY A 341 22.97 3.69 21.29
N PHE A 342 23.33 2.67 20.50
CA PHE A 342 22.45 1.98 19.55
C PHE A 342 22.02 0.63 20.07
#